data_6cb75c186b615e884d568f6d0e3482dc
#
_entry.id   6cb75c186b615e884d568f6d0e3482dc
#
_cell.length_a   1.000
_cell.length_b   1.000
_cell.length_c   1.000
_cell.angle_alpha   90.00
_cell.angle_beta   90.00
_cell.angle_gamma   90.00
#
_symmetry.space_group_name_H-M   'P 1'
#
loop_
_entity.id
_entity.type
_entity.pdbx_description
1 polymer ?
#
loop_
_entity_poly.entity_id
_entity_poly.type
_entity_poly.pdbx_seq_one_letter_code
_entity_poly.pdbx_strand_id
1 'polypeptide(L)'
;MDATDDEILADVLPDAEKAIPGLGEAIEFARVNRWYPVLVYSHPGLYRDLGRFHAARNLKSRIHLAGSYNSSGNVNTATTAGERAARELLQALSPAVALTA
;
A
#
# COMPACT_ATOMS: atom_id res chain seq x y z
N MET A 1 7.73 -18.40 9.02
CA MET A 1 8.37 -18.38 7.68
C MET A 1 9.86 -18.40 7.91
N ASP A 2 10.43 -19.59 8.05
CA ASP A 2 11.79 -19.75 8.54
C ASP A 2 12.76 -20.25 7.46
N ALA A 3 12.32 -20.25 6.17
CA ALA A 3 13.16 -20.62 5.04
C ALA A 3 14.31 -19.62 4.88
N THR A 4 15.52 -20.12 4.63
CA THR A 4 16.69 -19.30 4.32
C THR A 4 16.54 -18.64 2.94
N ASP A 5 17.38 -17.64 2.64
CA ASP A 5 17.37 -17.01 1.31
C ASP A 5 17.70 -18.01 0.21
N ASP A 6 18.64 -18.92 0.46
CA ASP A 6 19.05 -19.94 -0.49
C ASP A 6 17.89 -20.93 -0.78
N GLU A 7 17.15 -21.34 0.23
CA GLU A 7 15.97 -22.19 0.05
C GLU A 7 14.88 -21.51 -0.76
N ILE A 8 14.62 -20.22 -0.50
CA ILE A 8 13.65 -19.44 -1.27
C ILE A 8 14.09 -19.29 -2.73
N LEU A 9 15.36 -18.98 -2.97
CA LEU A 9 15.89 -18.84 -4.32
C LEU A 9 15.89 -20.17 -5.08
N ALA A 10 16.22 -21.27 -4.40
CA ALA A 10 16.20 -22.62 -4.99
C ALA A 10 14.77 -23.05 -5.39
N ASP A 11 13.76 -22.57 -4.70
CA ASP A 11 12.34 -22.85 -5.02
C ASP A 11 11.80 -21.95 -6.14
N VAL A 12 12.13 -20.65 -6.10
CA VAL A 12 11.56 -19.64 -7.02
C VAL A 12 12.26 -19.59 -8.38
N LEU A 13 13.59 -19.74 -8.44
CA LEU A 13 14.35 -19.59 -9.69
C LEU A 13 13.98 -20.61 -10.79
N PRO A 14 13.71 -21.90 -10.48
CA PRO A 14 13.25 -22.86 -11.50
C PRO A 14 11.92 -22.46 -12.14
N ASP A 15 11.00 -21.87 -11.37
CA ASP A 15 9.70 -21.42 -11.89
C ASP A 15 9.86 -20.13 -12.72
N ALA A 16 10.76 -19.25 -12.30
CA ALA A 16 11.10 -18.06 -13.07
C ALA A 16 11.77 -18.42 -14.42
N GLU A 17 12.64 -19.44 -14.45
CA GLU A 17 13.26 -19.95 -15.68
C GLU A 17 12.21 -20.54 -16.67
N LYS A 18 11.17 -21.18 -16.15
CA LYS A 18 10.05 -21.65 -17.01
C LYS A 18 9.30 -20.51 -17.68
N ALA A 19 9.15 -19.39 -16.96
CA ALA A 19 8.45 -18.22 -17.47
C ALA A 19 9.32 -17.38 -18.41
N ILE A 20 10.63 -17.33 -18.17
CA ILE A 20 11.62 -16.56 -18.93
C ILE A 20 12.80 -17.48 -19.23
N PRO A 21 12.77 -18.24 -20.35
CA PRO A 21 13.85 -19.14 -20.71
C PRO A 21 15.19 -18.41 -20.86
N GLY A 22 16.25 -18.97 -20.29
CA GLY A 22 17.61 -18.39 -20.28
C GLY A 22 17.84 -17.40 -19.12
N LEU A 23 16.88 -17.23 -18.22
CA LEU A 23 17.02 -16.33 -17.07
C LEU A 23 18.17 -16.76 -16.17
N GLY A 24 18.32 -18.07 -15.91
CA GLY A 24 19.37 -18.60 -15.04
C GLY A 24 20.79 -18.26 -15.51
N GLU A 25 21.03 -18.23 -16.82
CA GLU A 25 22.31 -17.83 -17.40
C GLU A 25 22.54 -16.30 -17.39
N ALA A 26 21.46 -15.53 -17.36
CA ALA A 26 21.48 -14.07 -17.39
C ALA A 26 21.51 -13.42 -16.00
N ILE A 27 21.21 -14.17 -14.94
CA ILE A 27 21.20 -13.63 -13.55
C ILE A 27 22.63 -13.35 -13.09
N GLU A 28 22.93 -12.09 -12.83
CA GLU A 28 24.20 -11.68 -12.20
C GLU A 28 24.14 -11.80 -10.67
N PHE A 29 22.99 -11.49 -10.08
CA PHE A 29 22.75 -11.64 -8.65
C PHE A 29 21.26 -11.78 -8.36
N ALA A 30 20.93 -12.38 -7.22
CA ALA A 30 19.57 -12.45 -6.70
C ALA A 30 19.55 -12.07 -5.22
N ARG A 31 18.48 -11.42 -4.79
CA ARG A 31 18.31 -10.99 -3.41
C ARG A 31 16.88 -11.25 -2.93
N VAL A 32 16.75 -11.83 -1.74
CA VAL A 32 15.47 -12.01 -1.07
C VAL A 32 15.18 -10.80 -0.17
N ASN A 33 14.05 -10.15 -0.37
CA ASN A 33 13.54 -9.13 0.52
C ASN A 33 12.27 -9.64 1.21
N ARG A 34 12.28 -9.67 2.54
CA ARG A 34 11.13 -10.11 3.35
C ARG A 34 10.37 -8.92 3.88
N TRP A 35 9.07 -8.93 3.64
CA TRP A 35 8.15 -7.90 4.12
C TRP A 35 7.16 -8.51 5.09
N TYR A 36 7.07 -7.96 6.27
CA TYR A 36 6.07 -8.38 7.24
C TYR A 36 5.63 -7.19 8.11
N PRO A 37 4.33 -6.93 8.20
CA PRO A 37 3.23 -7.47 7.38
C PRO A 37 3.20 -6.87 5.97
N VAL A 38 2.68 -7.61 4.98
CA VAL A 38 2.68 -7.21 3.57
C VAL A 38 1.33 -6.67 3.11
N LEU A 39 0.26 -7.39 3.43
CA LEU A 39 -1.07 -7.08 2.93
C LEU A 39 -2.05 -6.82 4.06
N VAL A 40 -2.98 -5.90 3.78
CA VAL A 40 -4.12 -5.67 4.67
C VAL A 40 -5.07 -6.88 4.58
N TYR A 41 -5.31 -7.51 5.71
CA TYR A 41 -6.30 -8.58 5.81
C TYR A 41 -7.69 -8.00 5.92
N SER A 42 -8.53 -8.28 4.92
CA SER A 42 -9.93 -7.86 4.89
C SER A 42 -10.79 -8.86 5.65
N HIS A 43 -10.86 -8.73 6.97
CA HIS A 43 -11.75 -9.53 7.81
C HIS A 43 -13.24 -9.12 7.64
N PRO A 44 -14.19 -10.01 7.96
CA PRO A 44 -15.61 -9.67 7.97
C PRO A 44 -15.90 -8.43 8.85
N GLY A 45 -16.56 -7.43 8.29
CA GLY A 45 -16.88 -6.18 8.97
C GLY A 45 -15.92 -5.02 8.73
N LEU A 46 -14.73 -5.26 8.17
CA LEU A 46 -13.73 -4.20 7.89
C LEU A 46 -14.32 -3.01 7.13
N TYR A 47 -15.05 -3.24 6.06
CA TYR A 47 -15.61 -2.14 5.25
C TYR A 47 -16.68 -1.33 5.99
N ARG A 48 -17.44 -1.97 6.87
CA ARG A 48 -18.39 -1.27 7.75
C ARG A 48 -17.64 -0.36 8.73
N ASP A 49 -16.55 -0.85 9.30
CA ASP A 49 -15.74 -0.10 10.27
C ASP A 49 -14.97 1.02 9.59
N LEU A 50 -14.45 0.80 8.36
CA LEU A 50 -13.89 1.86 7.52
C LEU A 50 -14.94 2.92 7.16
N GLY A 51 -16.18 2.53 6.86
CA GLY A 51 -17.27 3.46 6.62
C GLY A 51 -17.55 4.35 7.83
N ARG A 52 -17.60 3.76 9.03
CA ARG A 52 -17.74 4.51 10.29
C ARG A 52 -16.58 5.46 10.54
N PHE A 53 -15.34 4.98 10.34
CA PHE A 53 -14.14 5.79 10.46
C PHE A 53 -14.18 6.99 9.50
N HIS A 54 -14.50 6.77 8.23
CA HIS A 54 -14.58 7.84 7.24
C HIS A 54 -15.68 8.86 7.55
N ALA A 55 -16.82 8.41 8.07
CA ALA A 55 -17.92 9.30 8.50
C ALA A 55 -17.55 10.14 9.73
N ALA A 56 -16.74 9.59 10.64
CA ALA A 56 -16.32 10.27 11.87
C ALA A 56 -15.09 11.17 11.72
N ARG A 57 -14.43 11.19 10.54
CA ARG A 57 -13.23 11.99 10.34
C ARG A 57 -13.49 13.49 10.48
N ASN A 58 -12.60 14.15 11.19
CA ASN A 58 -12.57 15.61 11.24
C ASN A 58 -11.73 16.16 10.07
N LEU A 59 -12.38 16.64 9.02
CA LEU A 59 -11.73 17.20 7.84
C LEU A 59 -10.96 18.52 8.09
N LYS A 60 -11.18 19.16 9.24
CA LYS A 60 -10.43 20.32 9.69
C LYS A 60 -9.20 19.95 10.52
N SER A 61 -8.96 18.66 10.74
CA SER A 61 -7.77 18.16 11.43
C SER A 61 -6.50 18.50 10.64
N ARG A 62 -5.40 18.65 11.35
CA ARG A 62 -4.06 18.75 10.75
C ARG A 62 -3.41 17.37 10.58
N ILE A 63 -4.13 16.32 10.91
CA ILE A 63 -3.69 14.92 10.78
C ILE A 63 -4.67 14.20 9.87
N HIS A 64 -4.17 13.68 8.76
CA HIS A 64 -4.91 12.86 7.81
C HIS A 64 -4.21 11.54 7.58
N LEU A 65 -4.96 10.46 7.50
CA LEU A 65 -4.42 9.11 7.32
C LEU A 65 -4.49 8.70 5.85
N ALA A 66 -3.40 8.13 5.36
CA ALA A 66 -3.28 7.59 4.02
C ALA A 66 -2.66 6.19 4.07
N GLY A 67 -3.02 5.35 3.10
CA GLY A 67 -2.49 4.00 2.98
C GLY A 67 -3.50 3.05 2.36
N SER A 68 -3.03 1.90 1.88
CA SER A 68 -3.87 0.86 1.28
C SER A 68 -4.92 0.29 2.24
N TYR A 69 -4.66 0.33 3.55
CA TYR A 69 -5.58 -0.12 4.60
C TYR A 69 -6.90 0.67 4.64
N ASN A 70 -6.95 1.86 4.03
CA ASN A 70 -8.16 2.69 3.97
C ASN A 70 -9.18 2.22 2.91
N SER A 71 -8.85 1.23 2.10
CA SER A 71 -9.72 0.71 1.04
C SER A 71 -9.40 -0.75 0.73
N SER A 72 -8.52 -1.01 -0.21
CA SER A 72 -8.08 -2.34 -0.60
C SER A 72 -6.56 -2.40 -0.70
N GLY A 73 -5.98 -3.55 -0.39
CA GLY A 73 -4.54 -3.73 -0.27
C GLY A 73 -3.79 -3.73 -1.59
N ASN A 74 -3.77 -2.62 -2.32
CA ASN A 74 -2.98 -2.47 -3.54
C ASN A 74 -2.34 -1.08 -3.67
N VAL A 75 -1.35 -0.96 -4.56
CA VAL A 75 -0.57 0.27 -4.76
C VAL A 75 -1.45 1.42 -5.25
N ASN A 76 -2.38 1.17 -6.16
CA ASN A 76 -3.27 2.21 -6.68
C ASN A 76 -4.12 2.84 -5.57
N THR A 77 -4.69 2.03 -4.69
CA THR A 77 -5.47 2.55 -3.55
C THR A 77 -4.61 3.28 -2.53
N ALA A 78 -3.35 2.86 -2.34
CA ALA A 78 -2.41 3.60 -1.49
C ALA A 78 -2.11 5.00 -2.06
N THR A 79 -1.87 5.10 -3.37
CA THR A 79 -1.62 6.37 -4.07
C THR A 79 -2.84 7.29 -3.98
N THR A 80 -4.02 6.79 -4.31
CA THR A 80 -5.28 7.56 -4.25
C THR A 80 -5.58 8.03 -2.82
N ALA A 81 -5.30 7.21 -1.80
CA ALA A 81 -5.45 7.59 -0.40
C ALA A 81 -4.48 8.71 -0.01
N GLY A 82 -3.24 8.67 -0.53
CA GLY A 82 -2.25 9.73 -0.34
C GLY A 82 -2.68 11.06 -0.94
N GLU A 83 -3.12 11.06 -2.19
CA GLU A 83 -3.63 12.26 -2.87
C GLU A 83 -4.83 12.86 -2.16
N ARG A 84 -5.76 12.02 -1.71
CA ARG A 84 -6.93 12.47 -0.93
C ARG A 84 -6.49 13.13 0.37
N ALA A 85 -5.63 12.49 1.15
CA ALA A 85 -5.14 13.01 2.42
C ALA A 85 -4.40 14.35 2.24
N ALA A 86 -3.59 14.49 1.19
CA ALA A 86 -2.90 15.73 0.86
C ALA A 86 -3.87 16.86 0.52
N ARG A 87 -4.90 16.59 -0.29
CA ARG A 87 -5.94 17.60 -0.63
C ARG A 87 -6.72 18.04 0.61
N GLU A 88 -7.14 17.08 1.44
CA GLU A 88 -7.87 17.38 2.69
C GLU A 88 -7.00 18.24 3.64
N LEU A 89 -5.71 17.91 3.78
CA LEU A 89 -4.77 18.69 4.59
C LEU A 89 -4.56 20.09 4.05
N LEU A 90 -4.36 20.26 2.75
CA LEU A 90 -4.23 21.58 2.12
C LEU A 90 -5.47 22.44 2.34
N GLN A 91 -6.67 21.87 2.23
CA GLN A 91 -7.91 22.56 2.54
C GLN A 91 -8.02 22.96 4.01
N ALA A 92 -7.55 22.10 4.94
CA ALA A 92 -7.54 22.41 6.36
C ALA A 92 -6.52 23.49 6.75
N LEU A 93 -5.38 23.57 6.03
CA LEU A 93 -4.32 24.55 6.27
C LEU A 93 -4.55 25.89 5.56
N SER A 94 -5.38 25.91 4.52
CA SER A 94 -5.74 27.11 3.79
C SER A 94 -7.14 27.56 4.19
N PRO A 95 -7.33 28.18 5.38
CA PRO A 95 -8.59 28.79 5.72
C PRO A 95 -8.79 30.00 4.83
N ALA A 96 -9.65 29.83 3.82
CA ALA A 96 -10.23 30.93 3.06
C ALA A 96 -9.28 31.72 2.12
N VAL A 97 -8.92 31.16 0.97
CA VAL A 97 -9.22 31.86 -0.25
C VAL A 97 -10.67 31.54 -0.61
N ALA A 98 -11.55 31.76 0.32
CA ALA A 98 -12.98 31.73 0.13
C ALA A 98 -13.46 33.16 0.30
N LEU A 99 -13.95 33.69 -0.83
CA LEU A 99 -14.83 34.84 -0.93
C LEU A 99 -14.20 36.23 -0.84
N THR A 100 -13.63 36.64 -1.95
CA THR A 100 -13.95 37.95 -2.53
C THR A 100 -14.29 37.73 -4.00
N ALA A 101 -15.53 37.46 -4.25
CA ALA A 101 -16.19 37.70 -5.52
C ALA A 101 -17.54 38.29 -5.21
#